data_26d8a0687998dd876baa01404ddb8874
#
_entry.id   26d8a0687998dd876baa01404ddb8874
#
_cell.length_a   1.000
_cell.length_b   1.000
_cell.length_c   1.000
_cell.angle_alpha   90.00
_cell.angle_beta   90.00
_cell.angle_gamma   90.00
#
_symmetry.space_group_name_H-M   'P 1'
#
loop_
_entity.id
_entity.type
_entity.pdbx_description
1 polymer ?
#
loop_
_entity_poly.entity_id
_entity_poly.type
_entity_poly.pdbx_seq_one_letter_code
_entity_poly.pdbx_strand_id
1 'polypeptide(L)'
;QPFVVTLALLERILASEGDVIAVGTTSVRTLESLYYIGVSCIEKGMPCDVGQWDPYSRDYEYSTEESIKAIISYLKENGLDELKLGTRIIIVPGFRFRIVDVLVTNFHQPQSTLLLLISAFVDGEWKSIYDYALENGFRFLSYGDSSVLFRKR
;
A
#
# COMPACT_ATOMS: atom_id res chain seq x y z
N GLN A 1 -9.00 -2.51 -9.66
CA GLN A 1 -9.21 -3.53 -8.62
C GLN A 1 -10.11 -2.97 -7.52
N PRO A 2 -11.33 -3.51 -7.36
CA PRO A 2 -12.24 -3.04 -6.30
C PRO A 2 -11.79 -3.54 -4.93
N PHE A 3 -12.08 -2.75 -3.91
CA PHE A 3 -11.81 -3.15 -2.53
C PHE A 3 -12.79 -2.49 -1.57
N VAL A 4 -12.87 -3.04 -0.36
CA VAL A 4 -13.70 -2.52 0.73
C VAL A 4 -12.80 -2.29 1.94
N VAL A 5 -12.92 -1.11 2.54
CA VAL A 5 -12.19 -0.75 3.76
C VAL A 5 -13.21 -0.33 4.80
N THR A 6 -13.09 -0.86 6.01
CA THR A 6 -14.02 -0.53 7.10
C THR A 6 -13.56 0.71 7.87
N LEU A 7 -14.53 1.43 8.44
CA LEU A 7 -14.25 2.55 9.33
C LEU A 7 -13.37 2.10 10.51
N ALA A 8 -13.64 0.91 11.05
CA ALA A 8 -12.84 0.36 12.16
C ALA A 8 -11.37 0.20 11.78
N LEU A 9 -11.08 -0.27 10.57
CA LEU A 9 -9.70 -0.41 10.11
C LEU A 9 -9.01 0.95 10.00
N LEU A 10 -9.70 1.94 9.45
CA LEU A 10 -9.15 3.30 9.33
C LEU A 10 -8.82 3.89 10.69
N GLU A 11 -9.70 3.72 11.66
CA GLU A 11 -9.47 4.19 13.02
C GLU A 11 -8.28 3.47 13.67
N ARG A 12 -8.11 2.17 13.42
CA ARG A 12 -6.97 1.41 13.94
C ARG A 12 -5.65 1.87 13.31
N ILE A 13 -5.64 2.15 12.01
CA ILE A 13 -4.44 2.67 11.35
C ILE A 13 -4.06 4.02 11.96
N LEU A 14 -5.04 4.89 12.15
CA LEU A 14 -4.81 6.22 12.72
C LEU A 14 -4.29 6.16 14.16
N ALA A 15 -4.80 5.23 14.96
CA ALA A 15 -4.43 5.08 16.36
C ALA A 15 -3.15 4.27 16.57
N SER A 16 -2.62 3.63 15.53
CA SER A 16 -1.47 2.75 15.66
C SER A 16 -0.20 3.53 15.98
N GLU A 17 0.51 3.11 17.02
CA GLU A 17 1.83 3.63 17.37
C GLU A 17 2.95 2.73 16.86
N GLY A 18 2.61 1.53 16.41
CA GLY A 18 3.55 0.56 15.88
C GLY A 18 3.52 0.51 14.35
N ASP A 19 4.25 -0.46 13.80
CA ASP A 19 4.33 -0.65 12.37
C ASP A 19 3.02 -1.18 11.78
N VAL A 20 2.69 -0.70 10.59
CA VAL A 20 1.60 -1.26 9.78
C VAL A 20 2.18 -2.38 8.92
N ILE A 21 1.67 -3.58 9.13
CA ILE A 21 2.14 -4.78 8.44
C ILE A 21 1.12 -5.18 7.40
N ALA A 22 1.55 -5.24 6.13
CA ALA A 22 0.72 -5.72 5.05
C ALA A 22 1.11 -7.15 4.67
N VAL A 23 0.13 -8.01 4.53
CA VAL A 23 0.34 -9.38 4.08
C VAL A 23 -0.14 -9.48 2.64
N GLY A 24 0.82 -9.68 1.73
CA GLY A 24 0.56 -9.73 0.30
C GLY A 24 0.60 -8.37 -0.38
N THR A 25 0.92 -8.38 -1.66
CA THR A 25 1.09 -7.16 -2.45
C THR A 25 -0.24 -6.45 -2.74
N THR A 26 -1.33 -7.20 -2.80
CA THR A 26 -2.67 -6.62 -2.95
C THR A 26 -3.01 -5.74 -1.75
N SER A 27 -2.69 -6.20 -0.53
CA SER A 27 -2.90 -5.42 0.69
C SER A 27 -2.09 -4.12 0.69
N VAL A 28 -0.85 -4.17 0.19
CA VAL A 28 -0.02 -2.97 0.07
C VAL A 28 -0.69 -1.94 -0.85
N ARG A 29 -1.16 -2.37 -2.01
CA ARG A 29 -1.81 -1.48 -2.96
C ARG A 29 -3.06 -0.85 -2.38
N THR A 30 -3.88 -1.65 -1.70
CA THR A 30 -5.09 -1.16 -1.07
C THR A 30 -4.78 -0.13 0.01
N LEU A 31 -3.86 -0.46 0.92
CA LEU A 31 -3.50 0.43 2.02
C LEU A 31 -2.88 1.72 1.52
N GLU A 32 -1.93 1.65 0.60
CA GLU A 32 -1.29 2.86 0.08
C GLU A 32 -2.26 3.74 -0.72
N SER A 33 -3.26 3.13 -1.37
CA SER A 33 -4.30 3.88 -2.07
C SER A 33 -5.14 4.74 -1.13
N LEU A 34 -5.25 4.36 0.14
CA LEU A 34 -6.04 5.11 1.13
C LEU A 34 -5.52 6.54 1.28
N TYR A 35 -4.22 6.75 1.19
CA TYR A 35 -3.66 8.10 1.25
C TYR A 35 -4.25 9.00 0.16
N TYR A 36 -4.28 8.51 -1.08
CA TYR A 36 -4.78 9.29 -2.23
C TYR A 36 -6.29 9.47 -2.20
N ILE A 37 -7.00 8.49 -1.66
CA ILE A 37 -8.44 8.60 -1.42
C ILE A 37 -8.71 9.69 -0.39
N GLY A 38 -7.92 9.75 0.68
CA GLY A 38 -8.01 10.81 1.68
C GLY A 38 -7.73 12.18 1.11
N VAL A 39 -6.74 12.29 0.22
CA VAL A 39 -6.46 13.55 -0.47
C VAL A 39 -7.66 13.99 -1.29
N SER A 40 -8.33 13.07 -1.99
CA SER A 40 -9.53 13.42 -2.74
C SER A 40 -10.66 13.90 -1.83
N CYS A 41 -10.79 13.32 -0.65
CA CYS A 41 -11.76 13.82 0.36
C CYS A 41 -11.45 15.26 0.77
N ILE A 42 -10.18 15.58 0.96
CA ILE A 42 -9.76 16.94 1.33
C ILE A 42 -10.04 17.93 0.20
N GLU A 43 -9.65 17.57 -1.01
CA GLU A 43 -9.66 18.51 -2.15
C GLU A 43 -11.00 18.57 -2.87
N LYS A 44 -11.72 17.47 -2.94
CA LYS A 44 -12.96 17.36 -3.71
C LYS A 44 -14.19 17.14 -2.84
N GLY A 45 -14.00 16.90 -1.55
CA GLY A 45 -15.10 16.64 -0.62
C GLY A 45 -15.70 15.24 -0.71
N MET A 46 -15.11 14.35 -1.48
CA MET A 46 -15.59 12.98 -1.65
C MET A 46 -14.44 12.03 -2.01
N PRO A 47 -14.53 10.75 -1.59
CA PRO A 47 -13.52 9.77 -1.99
C PRO A 47 -13.66 9.41 -3.47
N CYS A 48 -12.53 9.31 -4.15
CA CYS A 48 -12.46 8.95 -5.57
C CYS A 48 -11.54 7.76 -5.77
N ASP A 49 -11.81 6.98 -6.82
CA ASP A 49 -10.93 5.88 -7.22
C ASP A 49 -9.53 6.42 -7.54
N VAL A 50 -8.52 5.59 -7.28
CA VAL A 50 -7.12 5.95 -7.52
C VAL A 50 -6.70 5.46 -8.90
N GLY A 51 -6.22 6.37 -9.73
CA GLY A 51 -5.70 6.04 -11.05
C GLY A 51 -4.29 5.45 -10.98
N GLN A 52 -3.90 4.79 -12.07
CA GLN A 52 -2.64 4.04 -12.13
C GLN A 52 -1.42 4.90 -11.81
N TRP A 53 -1.40 6.14 -12.29
CA TRP A 53 -0.25 7.04 -12.16
C TRP A 53 -0.49 8.22 -11.23
N ASP A 54 -1.63 8.25 -10.54
CA ASP A 54 -1.97 9.36 -9.64
C ASP A 54 -0.86 9.67 -8.62
N PRO A 55 -0.20 8.67 -7.99
CA PRO A 55 0.85 8.98 -7.02
C PRO A 55 2.02 9.77 -7.59
N TYR A 56 2.22 9.71 -8.91
CA TYR A 56 3.38 10.33 -9.58
C TYR A 56 3.03 11.60 -10.30
N SER A 57 1.76 12.01 -10.28
CA SER A 57 1.28 13.17 -11.06
C SER A 57 1.71 14.51 -10.47
N ARG A 58 2.01 14.54 -9.17
CA ARG A 58 2.43 15.75 -8.46
C ARG A 58 3.02 15.36 -7.10
N ASP A 59 3.60 16.34 -6.42
CA ASP A 59 4.03 16.17 -5.04
C ASP A 59 2.83 16.38 -4.11
N TYR A 60 2.66 15.47 -3.15
CA TYR A 60 1.59 15.53 -2.17
C TYR A 60 2.17 15.95 -0.83
N GLU A 61 1.61 17.01 -0.24
CA GLU A 61 2.11 17.60 0.99
C GLU A 61 1.28 17.24 2.23
N TYR A 62 0.12 16.64 2.04
CA TYR A 62 -0.72 16.21 3.16
C TYR A 62 -0.04 15.09 3.94
N SER A 63 -0.19 15.12 5.27
CA SER A 63 0.29 14.00 6.09
C SER A 63 -0.62 12.79 5.94
N THR A 64 -0.11 11.62 6.28
CA THR A 64 -0.92 10.40 6.33
C THR A 64 -2.08 10.56 7.30
N GLU A 65 -1.82 11.18 8.46
CA GLU A 65 -2.86 11.44 9.46
C GLU A 65 -3.99 12.30 8.91
N GLU A 66 -3.66 13.41 8.25
CA GLU A 66 -4.67 14.28 7.63
C GLU A 66 -5.53 13.53 6.63
N SER A 67 -4.89 12.72 5.80
CA SER A 67 -5.56 11.95 4.75
C SER A 67 -6.52 10.91 5.33
N ILE A 68 -6.07 10.12 6.30
CA ILE A 68 -6.91 9.09 6.92
C ILE A 68 -8.07 9.73 7.70
N LYS A 69 -7.81 10.82 8.42
CA LYS A 69 -8.86 11.55 9.13
C LYS A 69 -9.93 12.07 8.19
N ALA A 70 -9.55 12.49 6.99
CA ALA A 70 -10.51 12.99 6.01
C ALA A 70 -11.48 11.89 5.55
N ILE A 71 -10.99 10.67 5.35
CA ILE A 71 -11.84 9.53 5.00
C ILE A 71 -12.79 9.20 6.16
N ILE A 72 -12.26 9.16 7.38
CA ILE A 72 -13.05 8.87 8.58
C ILE A 72 -14.18 9.89 8.73
N SER A 73 -13.87 11.17 8.59
CA SER A 73 -14.87 12.23 8.67
C SER A 73 -15.95 12.06 7.61
N TYR A 74 -15.56 11.77 6.38
CA TYR A 74 -16.53 11.53 5.31
C TYR A 74 -17.48 10.38 5.66
N LEU A 75 -16.94 9.24 6.13
CA LEU A 75 -17.77 8.10 6.49
C LEU A 75 -18.74 8.42 7.62
N LYS A 76 -18.27 9.10 8.67
CA LYS A 76 -19.11 9.47 9.81
C LYS A 76 -20.19 10.46 9.42
N GLU A 77 -19.87 11.45 8.61
CA GLU A 77 -20.83 12.46 8.14
C GLU A 77 -21.94 11.86 7.27
N ASN A 78 -21.63 10.76 6.57
CA ASN A 78 -22.58 10.10 5.68
C ASN A 78 -23.20 8.85 6.31
N GLY A 79 -22.92 8.55 7.58
CA GLY A 79 -23.47 7.40 8.27
C GLY A 79 -23.02 6.07 7.71
N LEU A 80 -21.79 6.00 7.20
CA LEU A 80 -21.24 4.81 6.56
C LEU A 80 -20.25 4.11 7.48
N ASP A 81 -20.25 2.77 7.44
CA ASP A 81 -19.32 1.93 8.19
C ASP A 81 -18.15 1.44 7.33
N GLU A 82 -18.27 1.55 6.02
CA GLU A 82 -17.27 1.05 5.09
C GLU A 82 -17.21 1.90 3.84
N LEU A 83 -16.08 1.80 3.17
CA LEU A 83 -15.81 2.50 1.93
C LEU A 83 -15.56 1.47 0.83
N LYS A 84 -16.29 1.59 -0.28
CA LYS A 84 -16.12 0.74 -1.47
C LYS A 84 -15.58 1.60 -2.60
N LEU A 85 -14.37 1.30 -3.03
CA LEU A 85 -13.73 2.01 -4.14
C LEU A 85 -12.87 1.05 -4.93
N GLY A 86 -12.29 1.56 -6.01
CA GLY A 86 -11.33 0.82 -6.79
C GLY A 86 -9.98 1.51 -6.82
N THR A 87 -8.94 0.72 -7.02
CA THR A 87 -7.61 1.25 -7.26
C THR A 87 -6.98 0.57 -8.46
N ARG A 88 -6.26 1.35 -9.25
CA ARG A 88 -5.44 0.89 -10.36
C ARG A 88 -3.98 1.26 -10.14
N ILE A 89 -3.66 1.62 -8.92
CA ILE A 89 -2.33 2.10 -8.55
C ILE A 89 -1.24 1.12 -8.98
N ILE A 90 -0.15 1.66 -9.52
CA ILE A 90 1.07 0.90 -9.78
C ILE A 90 2.16 1.45 -8.87
N ILE A 91 2.92 0.54 -8.25
CA ILE A 91 4.00 0.93 -7.35
C ILE A 91 5.31 0.54 -8.00
N VAL A 92 6.11 1.55 -8.32
CA VAL A 92 7.40 1.42 -9.00
C VAL A 92 8.48 2.09 -8.17
N PRO A 93 9.76 1.82 -8.43
CA PRO A 93 10.85 2.51 -7.72
C PRO A 93 10.67 4.03 -7.74
N GLY A 94 10.86 4.65 -6.59
CA GLY A 94 10.59 6.07 -6.38
C GLY A 94 9.25 6.36 -5.71
N PHE A 95 8.36 5.36 -5.58
CA PHE A 95 7.13 5.53 -4.85
C PHE A 95 7.41 5.82 -3.37
N ARG A 96 6.71 6.81 -2.82
CA ARG A 96 6.82 7.14 -1.41
C ARG A 96 5.73 6.40 -0.62
N PHE A 97 6.13 5.41 0.15
CA PHE A 97 5.22 4.69 1.03
C PHE A 97 4.79 5.57 2.20
N ARG A 98 3.52 5.60 2.50
CA ARG A 98 2.96 6.48 3.52
C ARG A 98 2.24 5.74 4.63
N ILE A 99 1.87 4.48 4.41
CA ILE A 99 1.07 3.71 5.37
C ILE A 99 1.79 2.43 5.78
N VAL A 100 2.28 1.65 4.82
CA VAL A 100 2.86 0.33 5.09
C VAL A 100 4.31 0.44 5.50
N ASP A 101 4.65 -0.20 6.61
CA ASP A 101 6.02 -0.24 7.13
C ASP A 101 6.68 -1.59 6.91
N VAL A 102 5.91 -2.67 6.94
CA VAL A 102 6.42 -4.04 6.80
C VAL A 102 5.55 -4.80 5.82
N LEU A 103 6.19 -5.50 4.90
CA LEU A 103 5.52 -6.32 3.89
C LEU A 103 5.88 -7.80 4.11
N VAL A 104 4.85 -8.63 4.25
CA VAL A 104 5.01 -10.09 4.27
C VAL A 104 4.46 -10.61 2.95
N THR A 105 5.30 -11.23 2.14
CA THR A 105 4.89 -11.71 0.82
C THR A 105 5.68 -12.95 0.41
N ASN A 106 5.13 -13.71 -0.52
CA ASN A 106 5.86 -14.81 -1.15
C ASN A 106 6.82 -14.24 -2.19
N PHE A 107 7.89 -14.99 -2.49
CA PHE A 107 8.78 -14.62 -3.58
C PHE A 107 8.08 -14.79 -4.92
N HIS A 108 8.28 -13.82 -5.81
CA HIS A 108 7.71 -13.80 -7.15
C HIS A 108 8.77 -14.11 -8.20
N GLN A 109 8.32 -14.59 -9.37
CA GLN A 109 9.24 -14.81 -10.49
C GLN A 109 9.90 -13.48 -10.91
N PRO A 110 11.19 -13.53 -11.33
CA PRO A 110 11.91 -12.31 -11.68
C PRO A 110 11.30 -11.44 -12.76
N GLN A 111 10.44 -11.99 -13.63
CA GLN A 111 9.77 -11.24 -14.67
C GLN A 111 8.41 -10.69 -14.25
N SER A 112 8.02 -10.90 -13.00
CA SER A 112 6.72 -10.41 -12.50
C SER A 112 6.73 -8.89 -12.37
N THR A 113 5.61 -8.25 -12.77
CA THR A 113 5.43 -6.81 -12.54
C THR A 113 5.39 -6.47 -11.06
N LEU A 114 5.11 -7.45 -10.20
CA LEU A 114 5.12 -7.27 -8.75
C LEU A 114 6.53 -7.00 -8.21
N LEU A 115 7.58 -7.36 -8.97
CA LEU A 115 8.95 -7.00 -8.61
C LEU A 115 9.14 -5.49 -8.52
N LEU A 116 8.42 -4.71 -9.31
CA LEU A 116 8.49 -3.26 -9.25
C LEU A 116 8.07 -2.76 -7.87
N LEU A 117 7.01 -3.34 -7.33
CA LEU A 117 6.52 -3.00 -5.99
C LEU A 117 7.56 -3.36 -4.94
N ILE A 118 8.13 -4.56 -5.01
CA ILE A 118 9.15 -5.02 -4.06
C ILE A 118 10.39 -4.14 -4.15
N SER A 119 10.83 -3.83 -5.35
CA SER A 119 11.98 -2.94 -5.57
C SER A 119 11.75 -1.56 -4.97
N ALA A 120 10.55 -1.01 -5.14
CA ALA A 120 10.19 0.27 -4.54
C ALA A 120 10.22 0.19 -3.01
N PHE A 121 9.69 -0.91 -2.44
CA PHE A 121 9.59 -1.07 -0.99
C PHE A 121 10.96 -1.16 -0.31
N VAL A 122 11.90 -1.86 -0.93
CA VAL A 122 13.27 -2.05 -0.38
C VAL A 122 14.30 -1.14 -1.03
N ASP A 123 13.85 -0.15 -1.79
CA ASP A 123 14.69 0.87 -2.42
C ASP A 123 15.78 0.28 -3.31
N GLY A 124 15.39 -0.65 -4.18
CA GLY A 124 16.28 -1.21 -5.18
C GLY A 124 17.09 -2.42 -4.75
N GLU A 125 16.93 -2.88 -3.53
CA GLU A 125 17.68 -4.05 -3.02
C GLU A 125 17.02 -5.40 -3.37
N TRP A 126 15.96 -5.38 -4.16
CA TRP A 126 15.19 -6.58 -4.49
C TRP A 126 16.04 -7.69 -5.11
N LYS A 127 17.03 -7.31 -5.93
CA LYS A 127 17.87 -8.29 -6.63
C LYS A 127 18.71 -9.11 -5.64
N SER A 128 19.29 -8.47 -4.65
CA SER A 128 20.05 -9.15 -3.61
C SER A 128 19.19 -10.15 -2.83
N ILE A 129 17.95 -9.76 -2.56
CA ILE A 129 16.98 -10.60 -1.85
C ILE A 129 16.65 -11.85 -2.69
N TYR A 130 16.38 -11.66 -3.99
CA TYR A 130 16.07 -12.77 -4.88
C TYR A 130 17.27 -13.68 -5.10
N ASP A 131 18.46 -13.12 -5.28
CA ASP A 131 19.67 -13.91 -5.42
C ASP A 131 19.93 -14.75 -4.18
N TYR A 132 19.76 -14.18 -3.01
CA TYR A 132 19.88 -14.93 -1.74
C TYR A 132 18.86 -16.07 -1.68
N ALA A 133 17.62 -15.82 -2.06
CA ALA A 133 16.57 -16.83 -2.03
C ALA A 133 16.88 -17.99 -3.00
N LEU A 134 17.37 -17.67 -4.20
CA LEU A 134 17.76 -18.68 -5.18
C LEU A 134 18.91 -19.54 -4.69
N GLU A 135 19.94 -18.91 -4.12
CA GLU A 135 21.12 -19.61 -3.60
C GLU A 135 20.78 -20.53 -2.42
N ASN A 136 19.74 -20.19 -1.65
CA ASN A 136 19.35 -20.93 -0.46
C ASN A 136 18.15 -21.86 -0.69
N GLY A 137 17.75 -22.06 -1.95
CA GLY A 137 16.72 -23.01 -2.32
C GLY A 137 15.31 -22.65 -1.91
N PHE A 138 15.03 -21.35 -1.73
CA PHE A 138 13.68 -20.90 -1.40
C PHE A 138 12.75 -21.11 -2.61
N ARG A 139 11.50 -21.42 -2.31
CA ARG A 139 10.48 -21.64 -3.33
C ARG A 139 9.76 -20.34 -3.66
N PHE A 140 9.15 -20.29 -4.85
CA PHE A 140 8.48 -19.10 -5.35
C PHE A 140 6.98 -19.28 -5.48
N LEU A 141 6.25 -18.16 -5.58
CA LEU A 141 4.80 -18.06 -5.77
C LEU A 141 4.03 -18.70 -4.61
N SER A 142 2.85 -19.26 -4.89
CA SER A 142 1.97 -19.81 -3.86
C SER A 142 2.53 -21.04 -3.16
N TYR A 143 3.48 -21.70 -3.77
CA TYR A 143 4.17 -22.83 -3.17
C TYR A 143 5.51 -22.43 -2.57
N GLY A 144 5.83 -21.15 -2.61
CA GLY A 144 7.12 -20.64 -2.21
C GLY A 144 7.19 -20.25 -0.75
N ASP A 145 8.40 -19.98 -0.33
CA ASP A 145 8.67 -19.45 0.99
C ASP A 145 8.29 -17.98 1.05
N SER A 146 7.83 -17.54 2.21
CA SER A 146 7.49 -16.15 2.44
C SER A 146 8.71 -15.35 2.83
N SER A 147 8.68 -14.05 2.56
CA SER A 147 9.68 -13.12 3.05
C SER A 147 9.02 -11.98 3.83
N VAL A 148 9.77 -11.43 4.77
CA VAL A 148 9.38 -10.26 5.55
C VAL A 148 10.31 -9.13 5.16
N LEU A 149 9.74 -8.08 4.59
CA LEU A 149 10.51 -6.94 4.08
C LEU A 149 10.17 -5.70 4.90
N PHE A 150 11.21 -4.96 5.30
CA PHE A 150 11.04 -3.72 6.02
C PHE A 150 11.27 -2.55 5.08
N ARG A 151 10.40 -1.54 5.18
CA ARG A 151 10.53 -0.35 4.36
C ARG A 151 11.84 0.37 4.68
N LYS A 152 12.58 0.73 3.64
CA LYS A 152 13.78 1.54 3.81
C LYS A 152 13.37 2.98 4.08
N ARG A 153 13.93 3.54 5.13
CA ARG A 153 13.62 4.91 5.58
C ARG A 153 14.80 5.85 5.35
#